data_e6b0e2843583c3f23b77f86d4ac47e70
#
_entry.id   e6b0e2843583c3f23b77f86d4ac47e70
#
_cell.length_a   1.000
_cell.length_b   1.000
_cell.length_c   1.000
_cell.angle_alpha   90.00
_cell.angle_beta   90.00
_cell.angle_gamma   90.00
#
_symmetry.space_group_name_H-M   'P 1'
#
loop_
_entity.id
_entity.type
_entity.pdbx_description
1 polymer ?
#
loop_
_entity_poly.entity_id
_entity_poly.type
_entity_poly.pdbx_seq_one_letter_code
_entity_poly.pdbx_strand_id
1 'polypeptide(L)'
;DQTTKIKGMFVRPEQVADLVARAPEIKKARVNVTRSENNDVMSVLLEIEGETNKDYDLMVKEILKLKGEVQTVSKGTLPNDGKVIDDQRTFD
;
A
#
# COMPACT_ATOMS: atom_id res chain seq x y z
N ASP A 1 -13.21 9.34 -4.75
CA ASP A 1 -12.46 8.87 -3.59
C ASP A 1 -11.95 7.46 -3.86
N GLN A 2 -10.71 7.19 -3.44
CA GLN A 2 -10.07 5.90 -3.67
C GLN A 2 -10.22 4.94 -2.48
N THR A 3 -11.05 5.28 -1.51
CA THR A 3 -11.30 4.41 -0.37
C THR A 3 -11.86 3.07 -0.83
N THR A 4 -11.32 1.98 -0.31
CA THR A 4 -11.80 0.63 -0.63
C THR A 4 -11.94 -0.20 0.64
N LYS A 5 -12.74 -1.24 0.56
CA LYS A 5 -12.97 -2.15 1.69
C LYS A 5 -12.28 -3.48 1.41
N ILE A 6 -11.43 -3.89 2.33
CA ILE A 6 -10.67 -5.13 2.21
C ILE A 6 -10.91 -5.95 3.48
N LYS A 7 -11.44 -7.15 3.35
CA LYS A 7 -11.69 -8.05 4.50
C LYS A 7 -12.44 -7.35 5.63
N GLY A 8 -13.43 -6.52 5.26
CA GLY A 8 -14.23 -5.80 6.24
C GLY A 8 -13.64 -4.50 6.77
N MET A 9 -12.43 -4.14 6.36
CA MET A 9 -11.73 -2.94 6.82
C MET A 9 -11.64 -1.92 5.70
N PHE A 10 -11.94 -0.66 6.00
CA PHE A 10 -11.75 0.41 5.04
C PHE A 10 -10.31 0.86 5.00
N VAL A 11 -9.75 0.94 3.80
CA VAL A 11 -8.42 1.50 3.56
C VAL A 11 -8.63 2.81 2.79
N ARG A 12 -8.05 3.88 3.32
CA ARG A 12 -8.29 5.25 2.85
C ARG A 12 -7.00 5.90 2.37
N PRO A 13 -7.09 6.84 1.41
CA PRO A 13 -5.91 7.57 0.94
C PRO A 13 -5.13 8.26 2.06
N GLU A 14 -5.82 8.77 3.10
CA GLU A 14 -5.16 9.43 4.23
C GLU A 14 -4.21 8.48 4.95
N GLN A 15 -4.57 7.19 5.05
CA GLN A 15 -3.71 6.20 5.68
C GLN A 15 -2.48 5.91 4.81
N VAL A 16 -2.64 5.91 3.49
CA VAL A 16 -1.50 5.73 2.58
C VAL A 16 -0.54 6.91 2.70
N ALA A 17 -1.09 8.12 2.83
CA ALA A 17 -0.28 9.31 3.09
C ALA A 17 0.49 9.20 4.41
N ASP A 18 -0.11 8.60 5.43
CA ASP A 18 0.55 8.38 6.72
C ASP A 18 1.76 7.44 6.60
N LEU A 19 1.71 6.48 5.68
CA LEU A 19 2.87 5.62 5.42
C LEU A 19 4.05 6.44 4.93
N VAL A 20 3.80 7.37 4.01
CA VAL A 20 4.86 8.23 3.47
C VAL A 20 5.41 9.16 4.56
N ALA A 21 4.54 9.66 5.42
CA ALA A 21 4.95 10.59 6.47
C ALA A 21 5.73 9.90 7.60
N ARG A 22 5.62 8.58 7.74
CA ARG A 22 6.20 7.85 8.88
C ARG A 22 7.71 7.78 8.84
N ALA A 23 8.31 7.74 7.65
CA ALA A 23 9.76 7.61 7.51
C ALA A 23 10.27 8.48 6.36
N PRO A 24 11.40 9.20 6.56
CA PRO A 24 11.87 10.14 5.54
C PRO A 24 12.35 9.46 4.25
N GLU A 25 12.76 8.21 4.31
CA GLU A 25 13.19 7.49 3.11
C GLU A 25 12.02 7.06 2.22
N ILE A 26 10.80 7.01 2.74
CA ILE A 26 9.62 6.63 1.94
C ILE A 26 9.15 7.87 1.17
N LYS A 27 9.25 7.82 -0.15
CA LYS A 27 8.92 8.95 -1.02
C LYS A 27 7.54 8.84 -1.63
N LYS A 28 7.03 7.62 -1.76
CA LYS A 28 5.72 7.36 -2.36
C LYS A 28 5.22 6.00 -1.87
N ALA A 29 3.92 5.86 -1.74
CA ALA A 29 3.31 4.59 -1.36
C ALA A 29 2.09 4.32 -2.23
N ARG A 30 1.84 3.05 -2.51
CA ARG A 30 0.67 2.63 -3.27
C ARG A 30 0.17 1.31 -2.72
N VAL A 31 -1.14 1.21 -2.59
CA VAL A 31 -1.80 -0.02 -2.18
C VAL A 31 -2.51 -0.61 -3.40
N ASN A 32 -2.16 -1.83 -3.75
CA ASN A 32 -2.86 -2.58 -4.78
C ASN A 32 -3.70 -3.66 -4.12
N VAL A 33 -4.94 -3.83 -4.56
CA VAL A 33 -5.84 -4.83 -4.02
C VAL A 33 -6.21 -5.79 -5.14
N THR A 34 -5.94 -7.06 -4.90
CA THR A 34 -6.24 -8.12 -5.85
C THR A 34 -7.03 -9.21 -5.15
N ARG A 35 -7.50 -10.18 -5.93
CA ARG A 35 -8.17 -11.35 -5.38
C ARG A 35 -7.50 -12.61 -5.94
N SER A 36 -7.17 -13.53 -5.06
CA SER A 36 -6.55 -14.79 -5.42
C SER A 36 -7.26 -15.91 -4.64
N GLU A 37 -7.77 -16.90 -5.35
CA GLU A 37 -8.44 -18.06 -4.74
C GLU A 37 -9.53 -17.64 -3.74
N ASN A 38 -10.36 -16.67 -4.14
CA ASN A 38 -11.46 -16.12 -3.34
C ASN A 38 -11.00 -15.34 -2.10
N ASN A 39 -9.72 -15.02 -2.00
CA ASN A 39 -9.19 -14.20 -0.91
C ASN A 39 -8.70 -12.87 -1.43
N ASP A 40 -9.01 -11.80 -0.71
CA ASP A 40 -8.47 -10.49 -1.00
C ASP A 40 -7.03 -10.41 -0.58
N VAL A 41 -6.19 -9.82 -1.43
CA VAL A 41 -4.78 -9.61 -1.15
C VAL A 41 -4.50 -8.12 -1.22
N MET A 42 -3.91 -7.58 -0.17
CA MET A 42 -3.45 -6.20 -0.12
C MET A 42 -1.93 -6.20 -0.29
N SER A 43 -1.46 -5.56 -1.36
CA SER A 43 -0.03 -5.40 -1.63
C SER A 43 0.34 -3.93 -1.46
N VAL A 44 1.34 -3.66 -0.63
CA VAL A 44 1.76 -2.29 -0.33
C VAL A 44 3.15 -2.09 -0.93
N LEU A 45 3.25 -1.14 -1.85
CA LEU A 45 4.49 -0.80 -2.51
C LEU A 45 5.00 0.52 -1.94
N LEU A 46 6.21 0.49 -1.40
CA LEU A 46 6.85 1.67 -0.80
C LEU A 46 8.04 2.07 -1.68
N GLU A 47 7.94 3.21 -2.31
CA GLU A 47 9.03 3.79 -3.10
C GLU A 47 10.02 4.43 -2.14
N ILE A 48 11.24 3.91 -2.11
CA ILE A 48 12.25 4.42 -1.18
C ILE A 48 13.43 5.02 -1.95
N GLU A 49 14.09 5.97 -1.32
CA GLU A 49 15.33 6.54 -1.81
C GLU A 49 16.49 5.83 -1.14
N GLY A 50 17.38 5.22 -1.96
CA GLY A 50 18.51 4.44 -1.46
C GLY A 50 18.10 3.01 -1.13
N GLU A 51 18.91 2.36 -0.31
CA GLU A 51 18.69 0.97 0.09
C GLU A 51 18.39 0.90 1.59
N THR A 52 17.61 -0.11 1.97
CA THR A 52 17.29 -0.33 3.37
C THR A 52 17.13 -1.82 3.65
N ASN A 53 17.48 -2.21 4.88
CA ASN A 53 17.19 -3.54 5.40
C ASN A 53 16.01 -3.52 6.37
N LYS A 54 15.30 -2.40 6.45
CA LYS A 54 14.16 -2.27 7.36
C LYS A 54 13.00 -3.13 6.92
N ASP A 55 12.31 -3.70 7.91
CA ASP A 55 11.07 -4.41 7.72
C ASP A 55 9.93 -3.44 8.05
N TYR A 56 9.08 -3.18 7.07
CA TYR A 56 7.97 -2.23 7.23
C TYR A 56 6.64 -2.91 7.53
N ASP A 57 6.62 -4.22 7.72
CA ASP A 57 5.37 -4.97 7.89
C ASP A 57 4.55 -4.48 9.09
N LEU A 58 5.20 -4.26 10.23
CA LEU A 58 4.53 -3.82 11.44
C LEU A 58 3.95 -2.40 11.27
N MET A 59 4.71 -1.51 10.67
CA MET A 59 4.26 -0.14 10.41
C MET A 59 3.02 -0.13 9.51
N VAL A 60 3.04 -0.92 8.44
CA VAL A 60 1.91 -1.02 7.53
C VAL A 60 0.68 -1.57 8.25
N LYS A 61 0.85 -2.61 9.05
CA LYS A 61 -0.26 -3.20 9.80
C LYS A 61 -0.83 -2.21 10.81
N GLU A 62 0.02 -1.44 11.48
CA GLU A 62 -0.44 -0.43 12.44
C GLU A 62 -1.25 0.68 11.78
N ILE A 63 -0.79 1.17 10.63
CA ILE A 63 -1.42 2.30 9.95
C ILE A 63 -2.66 1.88 9.19
N LEU A 64 -2.57 0.80 8.42
CA LEU A 64 -3.69 0.33 7.59
C LEU A 64 -4.67 -0.56 8.34
N LYS A 65 -4.31 -1.01 9.57
CA LYS A 65 -5.14 -1.88 10.41
C LYS A 65 -5.38 -3.24 9.78
N LEU A 66 -4.51 -3.65 8.86
CA LEU A 66 -4.65 -4.86 8.09
C LEU A 66 -3.26 -5.32 7.66
N LYS A 67 -3.03 -6.62 7.70
CA LYS A 67 -1.77 -7.19 7.24
C LYS A 67 -1.73 -7.17 5.71
N GLY A 68 -0.63 -6.69 5.14
CA GLY A 68 -0.41 -6.68 3.71
C GLY A 68 0.90 -7.34 3.34
N GLU A 69 1.05 -7.58 2.03
CA GLU A 69 2.34 -7.95 1.46
C GLU A 69 3.09 -6.66 1.15
N VAL A 70 4.20 -6.43 1.82
CA VAL A 70 4.94 -5.16 1.70
C VAL A 70 6.19 -5.37 0.88
N GLN A 71 6.39 -4.50 -0.09
CA GLN A 71 7.55 -4.52 -0.97
C GLN A 71 8.10 -3.11 -1.11
N THR A 72 9.41 -2.96 -0.98
CA THR A 72 10.07 -1.71 -1.30
C THR A 72 10.51 -1.72 -2.76
N VAL A 73 10.37 -0.58 -3.41
CA VAL A 73 10.77 -0.40 -4.81
C VAL A 73 11.61 0.86 -4.92
N SER A 74 12.36 0.97 -6.01
CA SER A 74 13.23 2.11 -6.22
C SER A 74 12.42 3.36 -6.60
N LYS A 75 13.00 4.52 -6.34
CA LYS A 75 12.39 5.81 -6.67
C LYS A 75 12.08 5.88 -8.17
N GLY A 76 10.88 6.32 -8.49
CA GLY A 76 10.42 6.42 -9.87
C GLY A 76 9.73 5.18 -10.43
N THR A 77 9.61 4.10 -9.64
CA THR A 77 8.98 2.84 -10.08
C THR A 77 7.47 3.00 -10.22
N LEU A 78 6.83 3.69 -9.29
CA LEU A 78 5.36 3.81 -9.28
C LEU A 78 4.91 4.87 -10.29
N PRO A 79 3.82 4.62 -11.01
CA PRO A 79 3.33 5.58 -11.99
C PRO A 79 2.79 6.85 -11.33
N ASN A 80 2.84 7.97 -12.08
CA ASN A 80 2.28 9.24 -11.64
C ASN A 80 0.85 9.39 -12.18
N ASP A 81 -0.03 8.49 -11.79
CA ASP A 81 -1.40 8.45 -12.27
C ASP A 81 -2.42 8.97 -11.25
N GLY A 82 -1.94 9.50 -10.12
CA GLY A 82 -2.81 10.00 -9.06
C GLY A 82 -3.46 8.93 -8.21
N LYS A 83 -3.16 7.66 -8.45
CA LYS A 83 -3.72 6.56 -7.66
C LYS A 83 -2.79 6.19 -6.53
N VAL A 84 -3.30 6.21 -5.32
CA VAL A 84 -2.60 5.68 -4.14
C VAL A 84 -3.22 4.36 -3.69
N ILE A 85 -4.45 4.09 -4.09
CA ILE A 85 -5.13 2.80 -3.90
C ILE A 85 -5.65 2.36 -5.26
N ASP A 86 -5.20 1.20 -5.72
CA ASP A 86 -5.63 0.62 -6.98
C ASP A 86 -6.33 -0.71 -6.70
N ASP A 87 -7.65 -0.67 -6.71
CA ASP A 87 -8.46 -1.86 -6.49
C ASP A 87 -8.67 -2.57 -7.83
N GLN A 88 -7.94 -3.64 -8.02
CA GLN A 88 -7.93 -4.41 -9.27
C GLN A 88 -8.91 -5.59 -9.25
N ARG A 89 -9.68 -5.72 -8.17
CA ARG A 89 -10.63 -6.83 -8.05
C ARG A 89 -11.79 -6.63 -9.02
N THR A 90 -12.28 -7.74 -9.57
CA THR A 90 -13.49 -7.76 -10.37
C THR A 90 -14.56 -8.54 -9.61
N PHE A 91 -15.77 -8.01 -9.60
CA PHE A 91 -16.92 -8.62 -8.92
C PHE A 91 -17.97 -8.89 -9.99
N ASP A 92 -18.03 -10.14 -10.41
CA ASP A 92 -19.01 -10.57 -11.40
C ASP A 92 -20.29 -11.03 -10.74
#